data_33aa5a343faa512ec0586ae1617127d8
#
_entry.id   33aa5a343faa512ec0586ae1617127d8
#
_cell.length_a   1.000
_cell.length_b   1.000
_cell.length_c   1.000
_cell.angle_alpha   90.00
_cell.angle_beta   90.00
_cell.angle_gamma   90.00
#
_symmetry.space_group_name_H-M   'P 1'
#
loop_
_entity.id
_entity.type
_entity.pdbx_description
1 polymer ?
#
loop_
_entity_poly.entity_id
_entity_poly.type
_entity_poly.pdbx_seq_one_letter_code
_entity_poly.pdbx_strand_id
1 'polypeptide(L)'
;DKNNLMIYELLLRDFTATGDLNGAMEKIGYLKSLGFNAVELMPVQEFDGNDSWGYNPCFYFALDKAYGTDHMYKAFIDKCHEAGMAVLFDVVYNHASGSHPFARLYWDTKNNRTAADNPWFNVKEPHPYGVFHDFNHDSPLVRAFVKRNLKFLLEEYRIDGFRFDMTKGFTQN
;
A
#
# COMPACT_ATOMS: atom_id res chain seq x y z
N ASP A 1 20.89 6.42 8.25
CA ASP A 1 21.77 5.25 8.03
C ASP A 1 20.90 3.99 7.93
N LYS A 2 20.87 3.35 6.73
CA LYS A 2 20.09 2.13 6.44
C LYS A 2 20.40 0.96 7.38
N ASN A 3 21.59 0.93 7.92
CA ASN A 3 22.09 -0.17 8.78
C ASN A 3 21.59 -0.05 10.23
N ASN A 4 20.90 1.01 10.56
CA ASN A 4 20.51 1.33 11.94
C ASN A 4 19.00 1.65 12.06
N LEU A 5 18.19 1.09 11.17
CA LEU A 5 16.74 1.26 11.22
C LEU A 5 16.13 0.38 12.33
N MET A 6 15.39 1.04 13.22
CA MET A 6 14.47 0.42 14.16
C MET A 6 13.05 0.81 13.74
N ILE A 7 12.38 -0.12 13.08
CA ILE A 7 11.10 0.11 12.41
C ILE A 7 9.95 -0.30 13.34
N TYR A 8 8.95 0.56 13.48
CA TYR A 8 7.68 0.25 14.09
C TYR A 8 6.62 0.06 12.99
N GLU A 9 6.14 -1.17 12.83
CA GLU A 9 5.01 -1.47 11.95
C GLU A 9 3.72 -1.01 12.61
N LEU A 10 2.91 -0.26 11.88
CA LEU A 10 1.76 0.47 12.39
C LEU A 10 0.50 0.23 11.56
N LEU A 11 -0.52 -0.37 12.16
CA LEU A 11 -1.88 -0.36 11.63
C LEU A 11 -2.64 0.84 12.21
N LEU A 12 -2.93 1.85 11.40
CA LEU A 12 -3.57 3.09 11.82
C LEU A 12 -4.90 2.84 12.55
N ARG A 13 -5.71 1.93 12.02
CA ARG A 13 -7.02 1.56 12.59
C ARG A 13 -6.94 1.17 14.07
N ASP A 14 -5.90 0.42 14.45
CA ASP A 14 -5.82 -0.21 15.77
C ASP A 14 -4.85 0.50 16.73
N PHE A 15 -4.12 1.51 16.26
CA PHE A 15 -3.03 2.12 17.02
C PHE A 15 -3.53 3.09 18.10
N THR A 16 -4.62 3.80 17.84
CA THR A 16 -5.20 4.78 18.77
C THR A 16 -6.72 4.63 18.84
N ALA A 17 -7.34 5.22 19.85
CA ALA A 17 -8.79 5.19 19.99
C ALA A 17 -9.54 5.86 18.81
N THR A 18 -8.91 6.82 18.11
CA THR A 18 -9.50 7.45 16.93
C THR A 18 -9.32 6.62 15.67
N GLY A 19 -8.31 5.73 15.62
CA GLY A 19 -8.02 4.86 14.49
C GLY A 19 -7.63 5.61 13.21
N ASP A 20 -7.06 6.81 13.34
CA ASP A 20 -6.77 7.72 12.25
C ASP A 20 -5.39 8.39 12.36
N LEU A 21 -5.04 9.19 11.35
CA LEU A 21 -3.77 9.92 11.30
C LEU A 21 -3.64 10.98 12.40
N ASN A 22 -4.74 11.57 12.87
CA ASN A 22 -4.66 12.56 13.96
C ASN A 22 -4.18 11.90 15.24
N GLY A 23 -4.80 10.77 15.62
CA GLY A 23 -4.36 10.02 16.78
C GLY A 23 -2.94 9.51 16.65
N ALA A 24 -2.54 9.04 15.46
CA ALA A 24 -1.19 8.59 15.20
C ALA A 24 -0.15 9.72 15.34
N MET A 25 -0.45 10.92 14.85
CA MET A 25 0.42 12.11 15.00
C MET A 25 0.70 12.45 16.47
N GLU A 26 -0.26 12.25 17.37
CA GLU A 26 -0.09 12.49 18.81
C GLU A 26 0.88 11.49 19.47
N LYS A 27 1.11 10.34 18.84
CA LYS A 27 1.94 9.25 19.36
C LYS A 27 3.36 9.22 18.79
N ILE A 28 3.73 10.08 17.85
CA ILE A 28 5.08 10.11 17.26
C ILE A 28 6.16 10.30 18.34
N GLY A 29 5.95 11.21 19.29
CA GLY A 29 6.87 11.42 20.41
C GLY A 29 7.02 10.17 21.29
N TYR A 30 5.95 9.42 21.50
CA TYR A 30 5.98 8.14 22.21
C TYR A 30 6.82 7.11 21.46
N LEU A 31 6.60 6.92 20.16
CA LEU A 31 7.41 5.99 19.36
C LEU A 31 8.90 6.37 19.39
N LYS A 32 9.20 7.66 19.28
CA LYS A 32 10.57 8.17 19.39
C LYS A 32 11.20 7.85 20.74
N SER A 33 10.44 7.97 21.83
CA SER A 33 10.93 7.69 23.19
C SER A 33 11.27 6.21 23.42
N LEU A 34 10.67 5.31 22.63
CA LEU A 34 10.96 3.87 22.62
C LEU A 34 12.21 3.52 21.79
N GLY A 35 12.81 4.48 21.11
CA GLY A 35 14.01 4.29 20.30
C GLY A 35 13.75 4.01 18.81
N PHE A 36 12.50 3.99 18.35
CA PHE A 36 12.20 3.82 16.93
C PHE A 36 12.64 5.05 16.12
N ASN A 37 13.17 4.81 14.94
CA ASN A 37 13.60 5.85 14.01
C ASN A 37 12.97 5.70 12.61
N ALA A 38 12.06 4.76 12.46
CA ALA A 38 11.21 4.60 11.28
C ALA A 38 9.83 4.08 11.67
N VAL A 39 8.82 4.50 10.93
CA VAL A 39 7.45 3.97 10.98
C VAL A 39 7.16 3.31 9.63
N GLU A 40 6.69 2.08 9.66
CA GLU A 40 6.14 1.39 8.50
C GLU A 40 4.62 1.39 8.64
N LEU A 41 3.93 2.12 7.77
CA LEU A 41 2.48 2.08 7.71
C LEU A 41 2.06 0.81 6.96
N MET A 42 1.28 -0.06 7.61
CA MET A 42 0.53 -1.11 6.92
C MET A 42 -0.28 -0.50 5.78
N PRO A 43 -0.69 -1.27 4.76
CA PRO A 43 -1.12 -0.68 3.50
C PRO A 43 -2.14 0.44 3.65
N VAL A 44 -1.76 1.62 3.16
CA VAL A 44 -2.57 2.84 3.20
C VAL A 44 -3.06 3.29 1.83
N GLN A 45 -2.74 2.58 0.76
CA GLN A 45 -3.39 2.82 -0.53
C GLN A 45 -4.87 2.43 -0.41
N GLU A 46 -5.75 3.20 -1.06
CA GLU A 46 -7.21 3.01 -0.95
C GLU A 46 -7.61 1.55 -1.18
N PHE A 47 -8.24 0.94 -0.20
CA PHE A 47 -8.66 -0.45 -0.18
C PHE A 47 -10.20 -0.60 -0.15
N ASP A 48 -10.70 -1.80 -0.42
CA ASP A 48 -12.13 -2.08 -0.35
C ASP A 48 -12.64 -2.06 1.08
N GLY A 49 -13.69 -1.26 1.32
CA GLY A 49 -14.30 -1.07 2.64
C GLY A 49 -13.50 -0.09 3.51
N ASN A 50 -13.83 -0.01 4.79
CA ASN A 50 -13.18 0.85 5.78
C ASN A 50 -12.59 0.05 6.95
N ASP A 51 -12.85 -1.26 7.00
CA ASP A 51 -12.35 -2.17 8.04
C ASP A 51 -11.50 -3.27 7.37
N SER A 52 -10.23 -2.95 7.18
CA SER A 52 -9.26 -3.84 6.55
C SER A 52 -7.86 -3.58 7.12
N TRP A 53 -6.95 -4.53 6.94
CA TRP A 53 -5.51 -4.30 7.11
C TRP A 53 -4.89 -3.60 5.89
N GLY A 54 -5.68 -3.39 4.80
CA GLY A 54 -5.24 -2.71 3.59
C GLY A 54 -4.66 -3.62 2.50
N TYR A 55 -4.59 -4.95 2.72
CA TYR A 55 -4.06 -5.89 1.73
C TYR A 55 -5.06 -6.25 0.62
N ASN A 56 -6.10 -5.46 0.45
CA ASN A 56 -7.09 -5.54 -0.62
C ASN A 56 -7.22 -4.20 -1.39
N PRO A 57 -6.10 -3.67 -1.94
CA PRO A 57 -6.11 -2.34 -2.56
C PRO A 57 -6.97 -2.31 -3.82
N CYS A 58 -7.64 -1.18 -4.03
CA CYS A 58 -8.46 -0.93 -5.22
C CYS A 58 -8.05 0.33 -6.00
N PHE A 59 -7.48 1.36 -5.34
CA PHE A 59 -7.00 2.57 -6.01
C PHE A 59 -5.59 2.93 -5.54
N TYR A 60 -4.61 2.72 -6.42
CA TYR A 60 -3.19 2.83 -6.06
C TYR A 60 -2.66 4.28 -6.01
N PHE A 61 -3.35 5.23 -6.65
CA PHE A 61 -2.98 6.65 -6.64
C PHE A 61 -3.79 7.49 -5.63
N ALA A 62 -4.52 6.82 -4.75
CA ALA A 62 -5.21 7.43 -3.63
C ALA A 62 -4.80 6.74 -2.33
N LEU A 63 -4.72 7.50 -1.24
CA LEU A 63 -4.56 6.95 0.09
C LEU A 63 -5.93 6.79 0.76
N ASP A 64 -6.04 5.84 1.71
CA ASP A 64 -7.32 5.42 2.23
C ASP A 64 -8.00 6.52 3.05
N LYS A 65 -9.23 6.79 2.67
CA LYS A 65 -10.08 7.83 3.26
C LYS A 65 -10.49 7.57 4.72
N ALA A 66 -10.45 6.28 5.15
CA ALA A 66 -10.80 5.93 6.52
C ALA A 66 -9.79 6.48 7.53
N TYR A 67 -8.55 6.70 7.11
CA TYR A 67 -7.48 7.21 7.97
C TYR A 67 -7.33 8.72 7.93
N GLY A 68 -7.84 9.38 6.90
CA GLY A 68 -7.80 10.82 6.78
C GLY A 68 -7.73 11.32 5.33
N THR A 69 -7.57 12.63 5.21
CA THR A 69 -7.41 13.29 3.91
C THR A 69 -5.97 13.21 3.42
N ASP A 70 -5.76 13.44 2.12
CA ASP A 70 -4.43 13.58 1.51
C ASP A 70 -3.52 14.54 2.30
N HIS A 71 -4.07 15.67 2.71
CA HIS A 71 -3.35 16.67 3.51
C HIS A 71 -2.91 16.12 4.89
N MET A 72 -3.73 15.28 5.52
CA MET A 72 -3.39 14.67 6.81
C MET A 72 -2.26 13.64 6.68
N TYR A 73 -2.21 12.88 5.58
CA TYR A 73 -1.07 11.99 5.30
C TYR A 73 0.24 12.78 5.17
N LYS A 74 0.23 13.88 4.42
CA LYS A 74 1.39 14.76 4.27
C LYS A 74 1.82 15.35 5.62
N ALA A 75 0.87 15.82 6.43
CA ALA A 75 1.14 16.34 7.76
C ALA A 75 1.72 15.29 8.72
N PHE A 76 1.22 14.05 8.67
CA PHE A 76 1.79 12.94 9.43
C PHE A 76 3.24 12.65 9.05
N ILE A 77 3.53 12.61 7.75
CA ILE A 77 4.89 12.36 7.23
C ILE A 77 5.83 13.48 7.64
N ASP A 78 5.42 14.74 7.46
CA ASP A 78 6.21 15.90 7.87
C ASP A 78 6.51 15.85 9.37
N LYS A 79 5.53 15.50 10.20
CA LYS A 79 5.72 15.39 11.65
C LYS A 79 6.65 14.23 12.04
N CYS A 80 6.64 13.12 11.31
CA CYS A 80 7.61 12.04 11.49
C CYS A 80 9.03 12.55 11.15
N HIS A 81 9.19 13.24 10.03
CA HIS A 81 10.46 13.83 9.60
C HIS A 81 10.99 14.86 10.60
N GLU A 82 10.16 15.75 11.13
CA GLU A 82 10.52 16.69 12.19
C GLU A 82 11.04 15.97 13.44
N ALA A 83 10.49 14.79 13.77
CA ALA A 83 10.97 13.95 14.85
C ALA A 83 12.21 13.13 14.49
N GLY A 84 12.74 13.25 13.27
CA GLY A 84 13.87 12.45 12.78
C GLY A 84 13.53 11.00 12.59
N MET A 85 12.30 10.69 12.17
CA MET A 85 11.81 9.35 11.88
C MET A 85 11.49 9.22 10.38
N ALA A 86 11.98 8.15 9.76
CA ALA A 86 11.62 7.79 8.39
C ALA A 86 10.19 7.23 8.33
N VAL A 87 9.55 7.37 7.16
CA VAL A 87 8.24 6.79 6.88
C VAL A 87 8.33 5.83 5.72
N LEU A 88 7.91 4.59 5.95
CA LEU A 88 7.84 3.55 4.94
C LEU A 88 6.37 3.20 4.69
N PHE A 89 6.02 2.94 3.42
CA PHE A 89 4.71 2.39 3.07
C PHE A 89 4.82 0.90 2.76
N ASP A 90 3.96 0.11 3.40
CA ASP A 90 3.70 -1.26 2.97
C ASP A 90 2.81 -1.20 1.72
N VAL A 91 3.28 -1.83 0.64
CA VAL A 91 2.64 -1.77 -0.67
C VAL A 91 2.40 -3.16 -1.25
N VAL A 92 1.26 -3.32 -1.89
CA VAL A 92 0.77 -4.61 -2.41
C VAL A 92 0.67 -4.54 -3.93
N TYR A 93 1.61 -5.14 -4.63
CA TYR A 93 1.60 -5.22 -6.10
C TYR A 93 1.47 -6.65 -6.64
N ASN A 94 1.31 -7.64 -5.75
CA ASN A 94 0.99 -9.00 -6.18
C ASN A 94 -0.41 -9.08 -6.80
N HIS A 95 -1.37 -8.38 -6.21
CA HIS A 95 -2.79 -8.47 -6.55
C HIS A 95 -3.52 -7.16 -6.30
N ALA A 96 -4.73 -7.06 -6.82
CA ALA A 96 -5.70 -6.02 -6.48
C ALA A 96 -7.08 -6.62 -6.20
N SER A 97 -7.92 -5.88 -5.48
CA SER A 97 -9.31 -6.28 -5.27
C SER A 97 -10.13 -6.23 -6.55
N GLY A 98 -11.28 -6.91 -6.55
CA GLY A 98 -12.19 -6.90 -7.69
C GLY A 98 -12.84 -5.54 -7.99
N SER A 99 -12.68 -4.54 -7.12
CA SER A 99 -13.13 -3.16 -7.35
C SER A 99 -12.11 -2.33 -8.11
N HIS A 100 -10.89 -2.85 -8.34
CA HIS A 100 -9.87 -2.14 -9.08
C HIS A 100 -10.34 -1.81 -10.51
N PRO A 101 -10.17 -0.56 -11.01
CA PRO A 101 -10.68 -0.14 -12.32
C PRO A 101 -10.20 -1.03 -13.49
N PHE A 102 -8.92 -1.44 -13.49
CA PHE A 102 -8.38 -2.30 -14.54
C PHE A 102 -8.92 -3.74 -14.50
N ALA A 103 -9.37 -4.23 -13.33
CA ALA A 103 -10.09 -5.48 -13.24
C ALA A 103 -11.49 -5.33 -13.87
N ARG A 104 -12.20 -4.24 -13.53
CA ARG A 104 -13.58 -3.98 -14.00
C ARG A 104 -13.68 -3.65 -15.49
N LEU A 105 -12.68 -3.01 -16.08
CA LEU A 105 -12.67 -2.68 -17.51
C LEU A 105 -12.72 -3.93 -18.42
N TYR A 106 -12.16 -5.05 -17.96
CA TYR A 106 -12.12 -6.32 -18.66
C TYR A 106 -12.57 -7.43 -17.70
N TRP A 107 -13.88 -7.53 -17.51
CA TRP A 107 -14.51 -8.45 -16.56
C TRP A 107 -15.34 -9.54 -17.22
N ASP A 108 -15.05 -10.78 -16.91
CA ASP A 108 -15.87 -11.94 -17.26
C ASP A 108 -17.02 -12.09 -16.27
N THR A 109 -18.18 -11.54 -16.60
CA THR A 109 -19.38 -11.58 -15.75
C THR A 109 -19.90 -12.99 -15.50
N LYS A 110 -19.70 -13.91 -16.45
CA LYS A 110 -20.17 -15.29 -16.37
C LYS A 110 -19.41 -16.06 -15.29
N ASN A 111 -18.10 -15.85 -15.19
CA ASN A 111 -17.22 -16.55 -14.27
C ASN A 111 -16.82 -15.69 -13.06
N ASN A 112 -17.34 -14.47 -12.98
CA ASN A 112 -17.07 -13.50 -11.89
C ASN A 112 -15.57 -13.31 -11.62
N ARG A 113 -14.80 -13.02 -12.67
CA ARG A 113 -13.34 -12.83 -12.61
C ARG A 113 -12.86 -11.89 -13.71
N THR A 114 -11.59 -11.57 -13.72
CA THR A 114 -10.93 -10.86 -14.82
C THR A 114 -11.02 -11.66 -16.12
N ALA A 115 -11.31 -10.98 -17.22
CA ALA A 115 -11.46 -11.60 -18.52
C ALA A 115 -10.11 -12.11 -19.07
N ALA A 116 -10.15 -13.08 -19.98
CA ALA A 116 -8.95 -13.69 -20.55
C ALA A 116 -8.11 -12.71 -21.40
N ASP A 117 -8.72 -11.65 -21.91
CA ASP A 117 -8.09 -10.58 -22.67
C ASP A 117 -7.72 -9.35 -21.81
N ASN A 118 -7.84 -9.46 -20.48
CA ASN A 118 -7.41 -8.39 -19.59
C ASN A 118 -5.89 -8.22 -19.66
N PRO A 119 -5.36 -7.04 -20.06
CA PRO A 119 -3.93 -6.85 -20.24
C PRO A 119 -3.14 -6.59 -18.95
N TRP A 120 -3.84 -6.44 -17.82
CA TRP A 120 -3.22 -6.16 -16.51
C TRP A 120 -3.25 -7.31 -15.53
N PHE A 121 -4.21 -8.25 -15.67
CA PHE A 121 -4.43 -9.33 -14.71
C PHE A 121 -4.34 -10.70 -15.35
N ASN A 122 -3.78 -11.66 -14.63
CA ASN A 122 -3.87 -13.05 -14.96
C ASN A 122 -5.29 -13.59 -14.67
N VAL A 123 -5.79 -14.49 -15.49
CA VAL A 123 -7.06 -15.21 -15.23
C VAL A 123 -6.89 -16.17 -14.05
N LYS A 124 -5.70 -16.76 -13.97
CA LYS A 124 -5.25 -17.62 -12.89
C LYS A 124 -3.80 -17.24 -12.57
N GLU A 125 -3.51 -17.11 -11.31
CA GLU A 125 -2.16 -16.87 -10.81
C GLU A 125 -1.17 -17.95 -11.29
N PRO A 126 0.03 -17.58 -11.75
CA PRO A 126 1.05 -18.54 -12.18
C PRO A 126 1.87 -19.15 -11.02
N HIS A 127 1.51 -18.84 -9.78
CA HIS A 127 2.23 -19.19 -8.55
C HIS A 127 1.25 -19.63 -7.43
N PRO A 128 1.74 -20.26 -6.35
CA PRO A 128 0.87 -20.76 -5.26
C PRO A 128 0.37 -19.67 -4.28
N TYR A 129 0.66 -18.41 -4.54
CA TYR A 129 0.34 -17.26 -3.67
C TYR A 129 -0.87 -16.46 -4.19
N GLY A 130 -1.90 -17.17 -4.67
CA GLY A 130 -3.11 -16.56 -5.24
C GLY A 130 -3.99 -15.94 -4.16
N VAL A 131 -4.24 -14.63 -4.29
CA VAL A 131 -5.21 -13.85 -3.52
C VAL A 131 -5.83 -12.81 -4.44
N PHE A 132 -7.14 -12.59 -4.33
CA PHE A 132 -7.86 -11.61 -5.15
C PHE A 132 -7.60 -11.78 -6.66
N HIS A 133 -7.20 -10.70 -7.37
CA HIS A 133 -6.90 -10.71 -8.80
C HIS A 133 -5.43 -10.44 -9.00
N ASP A 134 -4.74 -11.41 -9.55
CA ASP A 134 -3.28 -11.43 -9.71
C ASP A 134 -2.83 -10.51 -10.84
N PHE A 135 -1.91 -9.58 -10.56
CA PHE A 135 -1.32 -8.73 -11.58
C PHE A 135 -0.38 -9.52 -12.50
N ASN A 136 -0.55 -9.34 -13.80
CA ASN A 136 0.35 -9.91 -14.81
C ASN A 136 1.63 -9.07 -14.91
N HIS A 137 2.65 -9.40 -14.12
CA HIS A 137 3.94 -8.70 -14.10
C HIS A 137 4.79 -8.90 -15.37
N ASP A 138 4.43 -9.82 -16.25
CA ASP A 138 5.03 -9.93 -17.59
C ASP A 138 4.52 -8.83 -18.53
N SER A 139 3.36 -8.26 -18.22
CA SER A 139 2.79 -7.16 -18.99
C SER A 139 3.62 -5.86 -18.81
N PRO A 140 4.06 -5.22 -19.90
CA PRO A 140 4.72 -3.93 -19.84
C PRO A 140 3.81 -2.82 -19.27
N LEU A 141 2.49 -2.98 -19.39
CA LEU A 141 1.50 -2.05 -18.82
C LEU A 141 1.52 -2.09 -17.30
N VAL A 142 1.55 -3.30 -16.70
CA VAL A 142 1.66 -3.47 -15.25
C VAL A 142 2.96 -2.89 -14.74
N ARG A 143 4.08 -3.20 -15.38
CA ARG A 143 5.39 -2.65 -14.98
C ARG A 143 5.44 -1.13 -15.05
N ALA A 144 4.85 -0.54 -16.09
CA ALA A 144 4.74 0.92 -16.22
C ALA A 144 3.85 1.53 -15.15
N PHE A 145 2.72 0.88 -14.86
CA PHE A 145 1.79 1.29 -13.80
C PHE A 145 2.46 1.27 -12.42
N VAL A 146 3.09 0.16 -12.04
CA VAL A 146 3.77 0.02 -10.74
C VAL A 146 4.90 1.04 -10.61
N LYS A 147 5.75 1.18 -11.65
CA LYS A 147 6.84 2.17 -11.65
C LYS A 147 6.31 3.59 -11.46
N ARG A 148 5.24 3.95 -12.17
CA ARG A 148 4.63 5.28 -12.05
C ARG A 148 4.02 5.51 -10.67
N ASN A 149 3.38 4.49 -10.11
CA ASN A 149 2.77 4.58 -8.78
C ASN A 149 3.83 4.74 -7.68
N LEU A 150 4.88 3.92 -7.69
CA LEU A 150 5.98 4.06 -6.74
C LEU A 150 6.63 5.45 -6.81
N LYS A 151 6.86 5.95 -8.03
CA LYS A 151 7.40 7.30 -8.24
C LYS A 151 6.45 8.36 -7.68
N PHE A 152 5.15 8.24 -7.93
CA PHE A 152 4.13 9.15 -7.40
C PHE A 152 4.14 9.21 -5.87
N LEU A 153 4.17 8.06 -5.20
CA LEU A 153 4.20 8.00 -3.74
C LEU A 153 5.44 8.67 -3.15
N LEU A 154 6.61 8.47 -3.76
CA LEU A 154 7.86 9.12 -3.34
C LEU A 154 7.84 10.64 -3.56
N GLU A 155 7.33 11.10 -4.71
CA GLU A 155 7.37 12.53 -5.08
C GLU A 155 6.26 13.33 -4.40
N GLU A 156 5.04 12.78 -4.32
CA GLU A 156 3.88 13.46 -3.79
C GLU A 156 3.85 13.47 -2.27
N TYR A 157 4.17 12.33 -1.64
CA TYR A 157 4.12 12.19 -0.18
C TYR A 157 5.49 12.27 0.49
N ARG A 158 6.58 12.20 -0.28
CA ARG A 158 7.96 12.28 0.24
C ARG A 158 8.28 11.22 1.29
N ILE A 159 7.71 10.04 1.14
CA ILE A 159 8.07 8.88 1.98
C ILE A 159 9.51 8.44 1.70
N ASP A 160 10.11 7.74 2.67
CA ASP A 160 11.52 7.35 2.60
C ASP A 160 11.75 6.00 1.92
N GLY A 161 10.71 5.18 1.78
CA GLY A 161 10.83 3.88 1.15
C GLY A 161 9.58 3.04 1.23
N PHE A 162 9.75 1.76 0.86
CA PHE A 162 8.67 0.78 0.77
C PHE A 162 9.03 -0.54 1.45
N ARG A 163 8.03 -1.19 2.01
CA ARG A 163 8.01 -2.63 2.24
C ARG A 163 7.09 -3.24 1.19
N PHE A 164 7.55 -4.22 0.45
CA PHE A 164 6.75 -4.89 -0.58
C PHE A 164 6.16 -6.18 -0.03
N ASP A 165 4.83 -6.25 0.03
CA ASP A 165 4.13 -7.47 0.40
C ASP A 165 4.16 -8.50 -0.73
N MET A 166 4.19 -9.77 -0.36
CA MET A 166 4.07 -10.93 -1.27
C MET A 166 4.98 -10.89 -2.51
N THR A 167 6.21 -10.42 -2.37
CA THR A 167 7.17 -10.32 -3.50
C THR A 167 7.40 -11.64 -4.21
N LYS A 168 7.24 -12.78 -3.53
CA LYS A 168 7.33 -14.12 -4.13
C LYS A 168 6.35 -14.35 -5.28
N GLY A 169 5.24 -13.60 -5.32
CA GLY A 169 4.25 -13.70 -6.39
C GLY A 169 4.71 -13.09 -7.71
N PHE A 170 5.76 -12.24 -7.73
CA PHE A 170 6.21 -11.55 -8.94
C PHE A 170 7.73 -11.42 -9.10
N THR A 171 8.53 -11.96 -8.19
CA THR A 171 10.01 -11.89 -8.26
C THR A 171 10.71 -13.23 -8.48
N GLN A 172 9.96 -14.35 -8.42
CA GLN A 172 10.48 -15.71 -8.60
C GLN A 172 10.04 -16.25 -9.97
N ASN A 173 10.69 -15.81 -11.04
CA ASN A 173 10.57 -16.41 -12.36
C ASN A 173 11.90 -17.05 -12.76
#